data_e5669d83208b8bd9daa7e90e844a4b00
#
_entry.id   e5669d83208b8bd9daa7e90e844a4b00
#
_cell.length_a   1.000
_cell.length_b   1.000
_cell.length_c   1.000
_cell.angle_alpha   90.00
_cell.angle_beta   90.00
_cell.angle_gamma   90.00
#
_symmetry.space_group_name_H-M   'P 1'
#
loop_
_entity.id
_entity.type
_entity.pdbx_description
1 polymer ?
#
loop_
_entity_poly.entity_id
_entity_poly.type
_entity_poly.pdbx_seq_one_letter_code
_entity_poly.pdbx_strand_id
1 'polypeptide(L)'
;MKRSPISSMLLGVAILLVALGTLAAQDGEGTVRINGGSMTVAVHANPQKIEQSAEDSASLVTIYSDLGTGTNLYLPGIGWSVTGSEVEGGKVDSATPFTPKRNFNLVLVKVAILTAGGTNGVTLSLNHDSSGAPGTAIRTWNLVNLPPFPGCCKLDLARLARTVRVKKGVHYWVVASTDTATQDASDSWNMNSRSIFGTVGQRFGNGAWEVIRGSALLPAFSVLGIPAE
;
A
#
# COMPACT_ATOMS: atom_id res chain seq x y z
N MET A 1 -58.42 16.59 10.77
CA MET A 1 -57.47 17.53 10.18
C MET A 1 -56.77 18.31 11.27
N LYS A 2 -55.48 17.95 11.59
CA LYS A 2 -54.63 18.74 12.47
C LYS A 2 -53.25 18.83 11.80
N ARG A 3 -52.84 20.02 11.42
CA ARG A 3 -51.53 20.32 10.87
C ARG A 3 -50.57 20.60 12.01
N SER A 4 -49.42 19.91 12.05
CA SER A 4 -48.29 20.23 12.91
C SER A 4 -47.29 21.14 12.17
N PRO A 5 -46.68 22.11 12.84
CA PRO A 5 -45.68 22.99 12.23
C PRO A 5 -44.30 22.35 12.20
N ILE A 6 -43.64 22.53 11.06
CA ILE A 6 -42.24 22.13 10.83
C ILE A 6 -41.35 23.22 11.42
N SER A 7 -40.55 22.84 12.41
CA SER A 7 -39.52 23.71 13.02
C SER A 7 -38.24 23.62 12.20
N SER A 8 -37.91 24.68 11.48
CA SER A 8 -36.66 24.80 10.73
C SER A 8 -35.50 25.11 11.69
N MET A 9 -34.63 24.17 11.88
CA MET A 9 -33.38 24.35 12.64
C MET A 9 -32.25 24.68 11.65
N LEU A 10 -31.90 25.96 11.60
CA LEU A 10 -30.71 26.45 10.84
C LEU A 10 -29.44 26.00 11.55
N LEU A 11 -28.70 25.08 10.94
CA LEU A 11 -27.36 24.68 11.39
C LEU A 11 -26.35 25.61 10.74
N GLY A 12 -25.80 26.52 11.49
CA GLY A 12 -24.69 27.39 11.05
C GLY A 12 -23.40 26.60 10.93
N VAL A 13 -22.87 26.49 9.70
CA VAL A 13 -21.54 25.95 9.43
C VAL A 13 -20.52 27.06 9.63
N ALA A 14 -19.73 27.01 10.70
CA ALA A 14 -18.58 27.87 10.89
C ALA A 14 -17.38 27.31 10.08
N ILE A 15 -17.02 28.02 9.00
CA ILE A 15 -15.81 27.73 8.23
C ILE A 15 -14.62 28.33 8.98
N LEU A 16 -13.76 27.47 9.52
CA LEU A 16 -12.48 27.86 10.13
C LEU A 16 -11.42 27.99 9.04
N LEU A 17 -11.14 29.20 8.59
CA LEU A 17 -10.01 29.51 7.72
C LEU A 17 -8.71 29.50 8.56
N VAL A 18 -7.91 28.46 8.41
CA VAL A 18 -6.53 28.41 8.93
C VAL A 18 -5.61 29.04 7.90
N ALA A 19 -5.15 30.25 8.15
CA ALA A 19 -4.09 30.89 7.38
C ALA A 19 -2.75 30.24 7.76
N LEU A 20 -2.12 29.52 6.81
CA LEU A 20 -0.73 29.07 6.94
C LEU A 20 0.21 30.26 6.74
N GLY A 21 0.64 30.86 7.85
CA GLY A 21 1.77 31.77 7.87
C GLY A 21 3.07 30.99 8.02
N THR A 22 4.03 31.25 7.16
CA THR A 22 5.42 30.79 7.32
C THR A 22 6.03 31.43 8.57
N LEU A 23 6.22 30.65 9.65
CA LEU A 23 6.96 31.11 10.82
C LEU A 23 8.47 30.88 10.58
N ALA A 24 9.20 31.98 10.48
CA ALA A 24 10.62 31.97 10.74
C ALA A 24 10.82 31.79 12.27
N ALA A 25 11.70 30.88 12.67
CA ALA A 25 12.00 30.62 14.06
C ALA A 25 12.66 31.83 14.68
N GLN A 26 11.94 32.53 15.54
CA GLN A 26 12.49 33.48 16.54
C GLN A 26 11.90 33.09 17.90
N ASP A 27 12.77 32.99 18.89
CA ASP A 27 12.36 32.84 20.28
C ASP A 27 11.47 34.03 20.69
N GLY A 28 10.20 33.75 20.99
CA GLY A 28 9.22 34.73 21.34
C GLY A 28 8.02 34.13 22.04
N GLU A 29 7.58 34.76 23.14
CA GLU A 29 6.32 34.45 23.80
C GLU A 29 5.15 34.80 22.87
N GLY A 30 4.34 33.82 22.51
CA GLY A 30 3.12 34.03 21.74
C GLY A 30 1.87 33.98 22.62
N THR A 31 1.05 35.02 22.56
CA THR A 31 -0.24 35.05 23.24
C THR A 31 -1.34 34.70 22.26
N VAL A 32 -2.08 33.62 22.52
CA VAL A 32 -3.25 33.21 21.74
C VAL A 32 -4.52 33.59 22.53
N ARG A 33 -5.43 34.32 21.90
CA ARG A 33 -6.74 34.64 22.47
C ARG A 33 -7.81 33.73 21.91
N ILE A 34 -8.49 32.98 22.77
CA ILE A 34 -9.64 32.16 22.41
C ILE A 34 -10.79 32.51 23.36
N ASN A 35 -11.92 32.92 22.81
CA ASN A 35 -13.18 33.15 23.54
C ASN A 35 -13.08 33.99 24.80
N GLY A 36 -12.44 35.16 24.73
CA GLY A 36 -12.39 36.12 25.86
C GLY A 36 -11.40 35.81 26.97
N GLY A 37 -10.66 34.71 26.88
CA GLY A 37 -9.56 34.36 27.79
C GLY A 37 -8.20 34.53 27.12
N SER A 38 -7.21 35.00 27.90
CA SER A 38 -5.81 35.08 27.44
C SER A 38 -5.03 33.94 28.10
N MET A 39 -4.40 33.08 27.27
CA MET A 39 -3.51 32.03 27.75
C MET A 39 -2.12 32.29 27.18
N THR A 40 -1.14 32.50 28.03
CA THR A 40 0.26 32.62 27.62
C THR A 40 0.87 31.23 27.55
N VAL A 41 1.27 30.82 26.37
CA VAL A 41 1.99 29.56 26.17
C VAL A 41 3.46 29.91 25.94
N ALA A 42 4.31 29.56 26.89
CA ALA A 42 5.76 29.63 26.70
C ALA A 42 6.18 28.45 25.81
N VAL A 43 6.47 28.73 24.55
CA VAL A 43 7.10 27.76 23.67
C VAL A 43 8.59 27.75 23.95
N HIS A 44 9.04 26.85 24.80
CA HIS A 44 10.46 26.50 24.88
C HIS A 44 10.81 25.75 23.59
N ALA A 45 11.33 26.50 22.63
CA ALA A 45 12.06 25.85 21.53
C ALA A 45 13.34 25.26 22.16
N ASN A 46 13.28 23.98 22.51
CA ASN A 46 14.48 23.20 22.73
C ASN A 46 15.08 22.97 21.34
N PRO A 47 16.21 23.59 20.96
CA PRO A 47 16.94 23.24 19.79
C PRO A 47 17.68 21.94 20.13
N GLN A 48 16.97 20.84 20.25
CA GLN A 48 17.56 19.56 19.89
C GLN A 48 17.91 19.72 18.42
N LYS A 49 19.12 20.20 18.16
CA LYS A 49 19.88 19.89 16.98
C LYS A 49 19.63 18.42 16.76
N ILE A 50 18.66 18.11 15.89
CA ILE A 50 18.57 16.82 15.26
C ILE A 50 19.87 16.82 14.47
N GLU A 51 20.95 16.35 15.10
CA GLU A 51 22.05 15.76 14.37
C GLU A 51 21.36 14.61 13.63
N GLN A 52 20.84 14.94 12.47
CA GLN A 52 20.58 14.01 11.42
C GLN A 52 21.96 13.42 11.18
N SER A 53 22.25 12.36 11.95
CA SER A 53 23.41 11.53 11.73
C SER A 53 23.35 11.23 10.23
N ALA A 54 24.38 11.65 9.52
CA ALA A 54 24.65 11.27 8.16
C ALA A 54 25.05 9.77 8.17
N GLU A 55 24.29 8.95 8.89
CA GLU A 55 24.27 7.52 8.80
C GLU A 55 23.61 7.20 7.47
N ASP A 56 24.49 7.05 6.47
CA ASP A 56 24.26 6.38 5.21
C ASP A 56 22.85 6.58 4.69
N SER A 57 22.66 7.61 3.88
CA SER A 57 21.57 7.66 2.89
C SER A 57 21.81 6.54 1.88
N ALA A 58 21.81 5.29 2.36
CA ALA A 58 21.89 4.11 1.52
C ALA A 58 20.75 4.22 0.53
N SER A 59 21.08 4.55 -0.72
CA SER A 59 20.09 4.88 -1.73
C SER A 59 19.17 3.68 -1.95
N LEU A 60 17.86 3.92 -1.85
CA LEU A 60 16.85 2.93 -2.15
C LEU A 60 16.96 2.56 -3.63
N VAL A 61 17.22 1.29 -3.92
CA VAL A 61 17.36 0.77 -5.28
C VAL A 61 16.26 -0.25 -5.61
N THR A 62 15.96 -0.39 -6.89
CA THR A 62 15.03 -1.41 -7.38
C THR A 62 15.68 -2.79 -7.34
N ILE A 63 15.09 -3.71 -6.59
CA ILE A 63 15.44 -5.14 -6.53
C ILE A 63 14.81 -5.87 -7.72
N TYR A 64 13.55 -5.58 -7.97
CA TYR A 64 12.74 -6.12 -9.06
C TYR A 64 11.67 -5.10 -9.49
N SER A 65 11.35 -5.04 -10.78
CA SER A 65 10.20 -4.29 -11.30
C SER A 65 9.79 -4.79 -12.67
N ASP A 66 8.49 -4.97 -12.85
CA ASP A 66 7.82 -5.12 -14.14
C ASP A 66 6.87 -3.97 -14.46
N LEU A 67 6.84 -2.94 -13.60
CA LEU A 67 6.11 -1.72 -13.86
C LEU A 67 6.55 -1.05 -15.17
N GLY A 68 5.59 -0.48 -15.88
CA GLY A 68 5.85 0.38 -17.03
C GLY A 68 6.50 1.72 -16.64
N THR A 69 6.44 2.68 -17.54
CA THR A 69 7.06 3.99 -17.35
C THR A 69 6.05 5.13 -17.53
N GLY A 70 6.34 6.28 -16.93
CA GLY A 70 5.50 7.48 -17.05
C GLY A 70 4.08 7.24 -16.55
N THR A 71 3.09 7.48 -17.38
CA THR A 71 1.67 7.29 -17.08
C THR A 71 1.15 5.89 -17.43
N ASN A 72 1.98 5.01 -17.95
CA ASN A 72 1.60 3.64 -18.36
C ASN A 72 2.28 2.60 -17.44
N LEU A 73 1.99 2.66 -16.14
CA LEU A 73 2.62 1.78 -15.15
C LEU A 73 2.11 0.34 -15.22
N TYR A 74 0.84 0.15 -15.58
CA TYR A 74 0.16 -1.14 -15.69
C TYR A 74 -0.99 -1.06 -16.70
N LEU A 75 -1.56 -2.20 -17.07
CA LEU A 75 -2.73 -2.27 -17.95
C LEU A 75 -4.01 -2.06 -17.13
N PRO A 76 -4.75 -0.95 -17.34
CA PRO A 76 -6.02 -0.76 -16.65
C PRO A 76 -7.08 -1.74 -17.18
N GLY A 77 -7.95 -2.22 -16.29
CA GLY A 77 -9.09 -3.07 -16.67
C GLY A 77 -8.75 -4.55 -16.93
N ILE A 78 -7.49 -4.97 -16.73
CA ILE A 78 -7.07 -6.37 -16.84
C ILE A 78 -6.17 -6.71 -15.66
N GLY A 79 -6.53 -7.74 -14.89
CA GLY A 79 -5.76 -8.15 -13.72
C GLY A 79 -6.09 -9.56 -13.25
N TRP A 80 -5.30 -10.02 -12.30
CA TRP A 80 -5.52 -11.23 -11.55
C TRP A 80 -6.48 -10.96 -10.40
N SER A 81 -7.49 -11.80 -10.24
CA SER A 81 -8.50 -11.62 -9.19
C SER A 81 -7.91 -11.80 -7.81
N VAL A 82 -8.33 -10.94 -6.87
CA VAL A 82 -8.11 -11.09 -5.44
C VAL A 82 -9.45 -10.86 -4.78
N THR A 83 -10.13 -11.93 -4.36
CA THR A 83 -11.52 -11.86 -3.88
C THR A 83 -11.69 -12.50 -2.51
N GLY A 84 -12.67 -12.01 -1.77
CA GLY A 84 -13.09 -12.56 -0.50
C GLY A 84 -14.02 -13.76 -0.63
N SER A 85 -14.27 -14.44 0.48
CA SER A 85 -15.09 -15.67 0.52
C SER A 85 -16.58 -15.44 0.28
N GLU A 86 -17.06 -14.20 0.40
CA GLU A 86 -18.47 -13.82 0.20
C GLU A 86 -18.73 -13.28 -1.22
N VAL A 87 -17.69 -13.14 -2.05
CA VAL A 87 -17.82 -12.76 -3.45
C VAL A 87 -18.27 -13.98 -4.27
N GLU A 88 -19.10 -13.75 -5.29
CA GLU A 88 -19.47 -14.79 -6.25
C GLU A 88 -18.22 -15.40 -6.89
N GLY A 89 -18.11 -16.74 -6.91
CA GLY A 89 -16.90 -17.45 -7.29
C GLY A 89 -15.96 -17.75 -6.12
N GLY A 90 -16.18 -17.16 -4.95
CA GLY A 90 -15.46 -17.44 -3.71
C GLY A 90 -14.11 -16.76 -3.60
N LYS A 91 -13.36 -17.15 -2.58
CA LYS A 91 -12.03 -16.58 -2.29
C LYS A 91 -11.01 -16.96 -3.35
N VAL A 92 -10.29 -15.95 -3.86
CA VAL A 92 -9.15 -16.10 -4.75
C VAL A 92 -7.98 -15.27 -4.22
N ASP A 93 -6.84 -15.92 -3.99
CA ASP A 93 -5.57 -15.26 -3.72
C ASP A 93 -4.68 -15.32 -4.97
N SER A 94 -3.90 -14.27 -5.22
CA SER A 94 -2.98 -14.20 -6.35
C SER A 94 -1.55 -13.93 -5.88
N ALA A 95 -0.56 -14.52 -6.55
CA ALA A 95 0.84 -14.43 -6.16
C ALA A 95 1.77 -14.38 -7.37
N THR A 96 2.93 -13.73 -7.21
CA THR A 96 4.00 -13.73 -8.21
C THR A 96 5.37 -13.72 -7.54
N PRO A 97 6.35 -14.46 -8.07
CA PRO A 97 7.68 -14.52 -7.47
C PRO A 97 8.62 -13.44 -8.00
N PHE A 98 9.65 -13.17 -7.22
CA PHE A 98 10.85 -12.47 -7.66
C PHE A 98 12.11 -13.09 -7.06
N THR A 99 13.25 -12.85 -7.73
CA THR A 99 14.55 -13.36 -7.30
C THR A 99 15.58 -12.25 -7.27
N PRO A 100 16.09 -11.86 -6.10
CA PRO A 100 17.12 -10.83 -5.98
C PRO A 100 18.44 -11.27 -6.65
N LYS A 101 19.07 -10.34 -7.38
CA LYS A 101 20.40 -10.59 -8.01
C LYS A 101 21.56 -10.44 -7.04
N ARG A 102 21.36 -9.87 -5.87
CA ARG A 102 22.29 -9.75 -4.74
C ARG A 102 21.52 -9.70 -3.42
N ASN A 103 22.20 -9.65 -2.29
CA ASN A 103 21.52 -9.47 -1.00
C ASN A 103 20.99 -8.04 -0.86
N PHE A 104 19.81 -7.91 -0.26
CA PHE A 104 19.18 -6.63 0.04
C PHE A 104 18.45 -6.66 1.39
N ASN A 105 18.34 -5.50 2.00
CA ASN A 105 17.34 -5.21 3.01
C ASN A 105 16.14 -4.59 2.30
N LEU A 106 15.06 -5.37 2.13
CA LEU A 106 13.83 -4.94 1.48
C LEU A 106 13.14 -3.87 2.33
N VAL A 107 12.70 -2.78 1.70
CA VAL A 107 12.10 -1.61 2.36
C VAL A 107 10.66 -1.37 1.91
N LEU A 108 10.38 -1.62 0.63
CA LEU A 108 9.11 -1.22 0.01
C LEU A 108 8.71 -2.20 -1.08
N VAL A 109 7.43 -2.57 -1.10
CA VAL A 109 6.77 -3.21 -2.24
C VAL A 109 5.72 -2.24 -2.79
N LYS A 110 5.70 -2.03 -4.11
CA LYS A 110 4.70 -1.27 -4.84
C LYS A 110 3.87 -2.24 -5.65
N VAL A 111 2.56 -2.12 -5.60
CA VAL A 111 1.63 -3.01 -6.33
C VAL A 111 0.54 -2.20 -7.03
N ALA A 112 0.03 -2.72 -8.14
CA ALA A 112 -1.07 -2.14 -8.90
C ALA A 112 -2.37 -2.87 -8.58
N ILE A 113 -2.82 -2.81 -7.32
CA ILE A 113 -4.07 -3.45 -6.89
C ILE A 113 -5.16 -2.39 -6.84
N LEU A 114 -6.30 -2.68 -7.47
CA LEU A 114 -7.47 -1.79 -7.54
C LEU A 114 -8.69 -2.49 -6.98
N THR A 115 -9.54 -1.75 -6.27
CA THR A 115 -10.81 -2.30 -5.78
C THR A 115 -11.88 -2.20 -6.85
N ALA A 116 -12.58 -3.30 -7.10
CA ALA A 116 -13.75 -3.37 -7.98
C ALA A 116 -15.07 -3.36 -7.21
N GLY A 117 -15.05 -3.68 -5.91
CA GLY A 117 -16.25 -3.65 -5.06
C GLY A 117 -16.03 -4.25 -3.68
N GLY A 118 -17.03 -4.13 -2.83
CA GLY A 118 -17.01 -4.60 -1.45
C GLY A 118 -16.13 -3.76 -0.53
N THR A 119 -15.65 -4.36 0.54
CA THR A 119 -14.73 -3.72 1.49
C THR A 119 -13.40 -3.42 0.81
N ASN A 120 -13.03 -2.13 0.77
CA ASN A 120 -11.82 -1.66 0.08
C ASN A 120 -10.58 -1.97 0.90
N GLY A 121 -9.95 -3.10 0.62
CA GLY A 121 -8.73 -3.51 1.30
C GLY A 121 -8.25 -4.88 0.91
N VAL A 122 -6.93 -5.07 0.93
CA VAL A 122 -6.25 -6.33 0.63
C VAL A 122 -5.10 -6.56 1.60
N THR A 123 -4.88 -7.80 1.94
CA THR A 123 -3.70 -8.25 2.67
C THR A 123 -2.59 -8.61 1.68
N LEU A 124 -1.52 -7.82 1.66
CA LEU A 124 -0.30 -8.14 0.91
C LEU A 124 0.69 -8.86 1.81
N SER A 125 1.37 -9.89 1.32
CA SER A 125 2.44 -10.54 2.08
C SER A 125 3.67 -10.87 1.22
N LEU A 126 4.84 -10.87 1.87
CA LEU A 126 6.09 -11.43 1.36
C LEU A 126 6.25 -12.83 1.94
N ASN A 127 6.39 -13.82 1.10
CA ASN A 127 6.45 -15.21 1.50
C ASN A 127 7.76 -15.88 1.05
N HIS A 128 8.18 -16.89 1.80
CA HIS A 128 9.18 -17.84 1.35
C HIS A 128 8.67 -18.63 0.14
N ASP A 129 9.60 -19.14 -0.66
CA ASP A 129 9.27 -20.18 -1.64
C ASP A 129 9.12 -21.53 -0.93
N SER A 130 8.12 -22.29 -1.34
CA SER A 130 7.89 -23.67 -0.91
C SER A 130 7.69 -24.54 -2.14
N SER A 131 8.76 -25.14 -2.62
CA SER A 131 8.74 -26.04 -3.79
C SER A 131 8.16 -25.38 -5.06
N GLY A 132 8.44 -24.11 -5.28
CA GLY A 132 8.00 -23.34 -6.44
C GLY A 132 6.57 -22.83 -6.34
N ALA A 133 6.05 -22.67 -5.11
CA ALA A 133 4.78 -22.03 -4.77
C ALA A 133 4.95 -21.13 -3.54
N PRO A 134 4.01 -20.21 -3.24
CA PRO A 134 4.04 -19.43 -2.02
C PRO A 134 4.01 -20.30 -0.76
N GLY A 135 5.00 -20.13 0.12
CA GLY A 135 5.10 -20.77 1.42
C GLY A 135 4.66 -19.85 2.55
N THR A 136 5.30 -19.98 3.73
CA THR A 136 5.00 -19.18 4.92
C THR A 136 5.31 -17.70 4.72
N ALA A 137 4.44 -16.83 5.25
CA ALA A 137 4.64 -15.39 5.21
C ALA A 137 5.81 -14.97 6.10
N ILE A 138 6.67 -14.11 5.56
CA ILE A 138 7.77 -13.43 6.25
C ILE A 138 7.27 -12.12 6.85
N ARG A 139 6.44 -11.40 6.10
CA ARG A 139 5.81 -10.13 6.46
C ARG A 139 4.46 -9.99 5.79
N THR A 140 3.59 -9.23 6.46
CA THR A 140 2.23 -8.95 6.00
C THR A 140 1.92 -7.47 6.16
N TRP A 141 1.13 -6.91 5.24
CA TRP A 141 0.63 -5.53 5.24
C TRP A 141 -0.85 -5.53 4.90
N ASN A 142 -1.62 -4.70 5.58
CA ASN A 142 -2.99 -4.41 5.18
C ASN A 142 -2.98 -3.11 4.36
N LEU A 143 -3.32 -3.21 3.10
CA LEU A 143 -3.51 -2.08 2.20
C LEU A 143 -4.99 -1.72 2.20
N VAL A 144 -5.29 -0.46 2.38
CA VAL A 144 -6.66 0.09 2.40
C VAL A 144 -6.72 1.32 1.52
N ASN A 145 -7.93 1.76 1.16
CA ASN A 145 -8.14 2.88 0.25
C ASN A 145 -7.48 2.66 -1.12
N LEU A 146 -7.58 1.42 -1.61
CA LEU A 146 -7.14 1.06 -2.95
C LEU A 146 -7.85 1.94 -3.98
N PRO A 147 -7.18 2.34 -5.08
CA PRO A 147 -7.83 3.08 -6.14
C PRO A 147 -8.91 2.23 -6.82
N PRO A 148 -9.99 2.87 -7.36
CA PRO A 148 -11.06 2.13 -8.00
C PRO A 148 -10.64 1.50 -9.32
N PHE A 149 -11.10 0.29 -9.58
CA PHE A 149 -11.00 -0.39 -10.88
C PHE A 149 -12.05 0.19 -11.86
N PRO A 150 -11.75 0.42 -13.14
CA PRO A 150 -10.51 0.12 -13.88
C PRO A 150 -9.53 1.31 -13.98
N GLY A 151 -9.36 2.08 -12.92
CA GLY A 151 -8.50 3.27 -12.91
C GLY A 151 -7.03 3.02 -13.27
N CYS A 152 -6.30 4.07 -13.57
CA CYS A 152 -4.86 4.09 -13.80
C CYS A 152 -4.26 5.45 -13.40
N CYS A 153 -3.01 5.58 -13.05
CA CYS A 153 -1.99 4.58 -12.72
C CYS A 153 -1.41 4.88 -11.34
N LYS A 154 -2.20 4.65 -10.31
CA LYS A 154 -1.82 4.81 -8.92
C LYS A 154 -1.33 3.47 -8.37
N LEU A 155 -0.24 3.48 -7.62
CA LEU A 155 0.33 2.29 -6.98
C LEU A 155 0.10 2.34 -5.48
N ASP A 156 -0.22 1.20 -4.91
CA ASP A 156 -0.27 1.03 -3.47
C ASP A 156 1.10 0.66 -2.92
N LEU A 157 1.40 1.16 -1.73
CA LEU A 157 2.73 1.12 -1.14
C LEU A 157 2.73 0.32 0.16
N ALA A 158 3.26 -0.90 0.12
CA ALA A 158 3.54 -1.71 1.31
C ALA A 158 4.94 -1.35 1.85
N ARG A 159 5.01 -0.38 2.75
CA ARG A 159 6.26 0.07 3.37
C ARG A 159 6.55 -0.72 4.63
N LEU A 160 7.78 -1.17 4.80
CA LEU A 160 8.24 -1.88 5.98
C LEU A 160 8.64 -0.92 7.09
N ALA A 161 8.10 -1.12 8.30
CA ALA A 161 8.58 -0.45 9.51
C ALA A 161 9.98 -0.98 9.94
N ARG A 162 10.28 -2.24 9.60
CA ARG A 162 11.59 -2.88 9.77
C ARG A 162 11.92 -3.65 8.50
N THR A 163 13.12 -3.49 7.99
CA THR A 163 13.60 -4.15 6.78
C THR A 163 13.61 -5.68 6.92
N VAL A 164 13.42 -6.37 5.81
CA VAL A 164 13.56 -7.83 5.70
C VAL A 164 14.74 -8.14 4.80
N ARG A 165 15.68 -8.96 5.29
CA ARG A 165 16.79 -9.42 4.47
C ARG A 165 16.31 -10.42 3.42
N VAL A 166 16.52 -10.10 2.15
CA VAL A 166 16.32 -10.99 1.01
C VAL A 166 17.66 -11.37 0.42
N LYS A 167 17.86 -12.65 0.09
CA LYS A 167 19.14 -13.21 -0.30
C LYS A 167 19.22 -13.39 -1.81
N LYS A 168 20.44 -13.20 -2.36
CA LYS A 168 20.77 -13.47 -3.76
C LYS A 168 20.35 -14.87 -4.18
N GLY A 169 19.67 -14.98 -5.31
CA GLY A 169 19.28 -16.25 -5.93
C GLY A 169 18.13 -17.00 -5.22
N VAL A 170 17.63 -16.49 -4.10
CA VAL A 170 16.51 -17.10 -3.39
C VAL A 170 15.18 -16.57 -3.97
N HIS A 171 14.24 -17.46 -4.24
CA HIS A 171 12.90 -17.10 -4.67
C HIS A 171 12.05 -16.62 -3.49
N TYR A 172 11.36 -15.51 -3.68
CA TYR A 172 10.37 -14.95 -2.77
C TYR A 172 9.10 -14.70 -3.54
N TRP A 173 7.96 -14.80 -2.85
CA TRP A 173 6.64 -14.54 -3.41
C TRP A 173 6.03 -13.29 -2.80
N VAL A 174 5.47 -12.43 -3.64
CA VAL A 174 4.51 -11.41 -3.21
C VAL A 174 3.13 -12.00 -3.41
N VAL A 175 2.33 -11.99 -2.35
CA VAL A 175 0.98 -12.59 -2.33
C VAL A 175 -0.03 -11.51 -1.98
N ALA A 176 -1.08 -11.40 -2.76
CA ALA A 176 -2.27 -10.61 -2.45
C ALA A 176 -3.42 -11.54 -2.08
N SER A 177 -4.06 -11.27 -0.95
CA SER A 177 -5.15 -12.08 -0.39
C SER A 177 -6.16 -11.20 0.34
N THR A 178 -7.29 -11.78 0.69
CA THR A 178 -8.28 -11.19 1.60
C THR A 178 -8.23 -11.89 2.96
N ASP A 179 -8.70 -11.21 4.00
CA ASP A 179 -8.81 -11.73 5.37
C ASP A 179 -10.27 -11.71 5.86
N THR A 180 -10.46 -11.90 7.16
CA THR A 180 -11.79 -11.90 7.78
C THR A 180 -12.48 -10.54 7.79
N ALA A 181 -11.75 -9.45 7.61
CA ALA A 181 -12.29 -8.09 7.55
C ALA A 181 -12.63 -7.67 6.11
N THR A 182 -12.21 -8.45 5.12
CA THR A 182 -12.37 -8.17 3.68
C THR A 182 -12.99 -9.34 2.92
N GLN A 183 -13.94 -10.05 3.56
CA GLN A 183 -14.58 -11.24 2.98
C GLN A 183 -15.45 -10.93 1.75
N ASP A 184 -16.00 -9.74 1.65
CA ASP A 184 -16.77 -9.23 0.52
C ASP A 184 -15.93 -8.44 -0.50
N ALA A 185 -14.62 -8.27 -0.26
CA ALA A 185 -13.74 -7.54 -1.15
C ALA A 185 -13.62 -8.22 -2.52
N SER A 186 -13.69 -7.39 -3.56
CA SER A 186 -13.45 -7.78 -4.95
C SER A 186 -12.40 -6.84 -5.52
N ASP A 187 -11.17 -7.32 -5.62
CA ASP A 187 -10.02 -6.54 -6.05
C ASP A 187 -9.37 -7.17 -7.29
N SER A 188 -8.60 -6.37 -8.01
CA SER A 188 -7.85 -6.79 -9.18
C SER A 188 -6.40 -6.36 -9.07
N TRP A 189 -5.47 -7.30 -9.14
CA TRP A 189 -4.05 -7.00 -9.29
C TRP A 189 -3.72 -6.86 -10.77
N ASN A 190 -3.66 -5.61 -11.24
CA ASN A 190 -3.54 -5.30 -12.65
C ASN A 190 -2.24 -5.84 -13.26
N MET A 191 -2.32 -6.27 -14.51
CA MET A 191 -1.19 -6.82 -15.25
C MET A 191 -0.20 -5.72 -15.67
N ASN A 192 1.07 -6.09 -15.84
CA ASN A 192 2.10 -5.17 -16.28
C ASN A 192 1.88 -4.72 -17.73
N SER A 193 2.23 -3.44 -18.01
CA SER A 193 2.10 -2.85 -19.35
C SER A 193 3.30 -3.13 -20.27
N ARG A 194 4.29 -3.91 -19.78
CA ARG A 194 5.54 -4.22 -20.51
C ARG A 194 5.50 -5.57 -21.23
N SER A 195 4.36 -6.27 -21.19
CA SER A 195 4.23 -7.62 -21.76
C SER A 195 5.25 -8.62 -21.18
N ILE A 196 5.55 -8.49 -19.88
CA ILE A 196 6.46 -9.41 -19.19
C ILE A 196 5.66 -10.63 -18.73
N PHE A 197 6.02 -11.78 -19.25
CA PHE A 197 5.44 -13.08 -18.88
C PHE A 197 6.34 -13.80 -17.88
N GLY A 198 5.72 -14.65 -17.04
CA GLY A 198 6.45 -15.39 -16.02
C GLY A 198 5.57 -16.34 -15.23
N THR A 199 5.84 -16.46 -13.95
CA THR A 199 5.14 -17.37 -13.04
C THR A 199 4.11 -16.59 -12.21
N VAL A 200 2.89 -17.11 -12.19
CA VAL A 200 1.80 -16.62 -11.33
C VAL A 200 1.20 -17.80 -10.59
N GLY A 201 0.95 -17.63 -9.29
CA GLY A 201 0.20 -18.57 -8.47
C GLY A 201 -1.20 -18.03 -8.21
N GLN A 202 -2.19 -18.89 -8.28
CA GLN A 202 -3.54 -18.63 -7.77
C GLN A 202 -3.92 -19.69 -6.74
N ARG A 203 -4.72 -19.29 -5.77
CA ARG A 203 -5.28 -20.20 -4.79
C ARG A 203 -6.76 -19.91 -4.63
N PHE A 204 -7.58 -20.95 -4.77
CA PHE A 204 -9.02 -20.89 -4.67
C PHE A 204 -9.46 -21.42 -3.29
N GLY A 205 -10.17 -20.60 -2.53
CA GLY A 205 -10.54 -20.91 -1.17
C GLY A 205 -9.32 -21.17 -0.28
N ASN A 206 -9.33 -22.31 0.41
CA ASN A 206 -8.21 -22.80 1.24
C ASN A 206 -7.44 -23.94 0.56
N GLY A 207 -7.56 -24.09 -0.77
CA GLY A 207 -6.92 -25.12 -1.55
C GLY A 207 -5.40 -24.95 -1.67
N ALA A 208 -4.78 -25.81 -2.47
CA ALA A 208 -3.37 -25.68 -2.83
C ALA A 208 -3.17 -24.54 -3.84
N TRP A 209 -1.94 -24.04 -3.94
CA TRP A 209 -1.57 -23.10 -4.98
C TRP A 209 -1.53 -23.79 -6.35
N GLU A 210 -2.24 -23.23 -7.31
CA GLU A 210 -2.12 -23.57 -8.73
C GLU A 210 -1.12 -22.61 -9.36
N VAL A 211 -0.01 -23.13 -9.90
CA VAL A 211 1.11 -22.33 -10.39
C VAL A 211 1.25 -22.44 -11.91
N ILE A 212 0.99 -21.35 -12.60
CA ILE A 212 1.19 -21.18 -14.05
C ILE A 212 2.62 -20.71 -14.26
N ARG A 213 3.44 -21.51 -14.96
CA ARG A 213 4.87 -21.20 -15.13
C ARG A 213 5.19 -20.68 -16.52
N GLY A 214 5.89 -19.55 -16.58
CA GLY A 214 6.51 -19.00 -17.78
C GLY A 214 5.59 -18.35 -18.80
N SER A 215 4.28 -18.59 -18.76
CA SER A 215 3.32 -18.16 -19.79
C SER A 215 2.26 -17.18 -19.30
N ALA A 216 2.22 -16.87 -18.02
CA ALA A 216 1.28 -15.91 -17.45
C ALA A 216 1.80 -14.47 -17.61
N LEU A 217 0.95 -13.55 -18.05
CA LEU A 217 1.25 -12.13 -17.99
C LEU A 217 1.28 -11.71 -16.52
N LEU A 218 2.44 -11.19 -16.06
CA LEU A 218 2.66 -10.94 -14.65
C LEU A 218 1.80 -9.78 -14.11
N PRO A 219 1.32 -9.88 -12.87
CA PRO A 219 0.74 -8.74 -12.16
C PRO A 219 1.83 -7.67 -11.94
N ALA A 220 1.45 -6.40 -12.06
CA ALA A 220 2.37 -5.28 -12.02
C ALA A 220 2.82 -4.95 -10.59
N PHE A 221 4.13 -5.03 -10.33
CA PHE A 221 4.70 -4.70 -9.03
C PHE A 221 6.18 -4.28 -9.12
N SER A 222 6.66 -3.73 -8.03
CA SER A 222 8.09 -3.43 -7.86
C SER A 222 8.50 -3.64 -6.42
N VAL A 223 9.71 -4.14 -6.22
CA VAL A 223 10.34 -4.37 -4.92
C VAL A 223 11.59 -3.50 -4.82
N LEU A 224 11.67 -2.72 -3.75
CA LEU A 224 12.78 -1.79 -3.51
C LEU A 224 13.43 -2.07 -2.16
N GLY A 225 14.73 -1.84 -2.09
CA GLY A 225 15.49 -2.05 -0.87
C GLY A 225 16.85 -1.41 -0.93
N ILE A 226 17.60 -1.61 0.15
CA ILE A 226 18.97 -1.15 0.34
C ILE A 226 19.90 -2.35 0.13
N PRO A 227 20.99 -2.22 -0.63
CA PRO A 227 21.99 -3.28 -0.75
C PRO A 227 22.48 -3.73 0.64
N ALA A 228 22.62 -5.05 0.83
CA ALA A 228 23.13 -5.63 2.06
C ALA A 228 24.35 -6.49 1.75
N GLU A 229 25.33 -6.47 2.64
CA GLU A 229 26.51 -7.32 2.58
C GLU A 229 26.18 -8.79 2.84
#